data_4ddcc4fa452b93df8b877390c8d5f7cf
#
_entry.id   4ddcc4fa452b93df8b877390c8d5f7cf
#
_cell.length_a   1.000
_cell.length_b   1.000
_cell.length_c   1.000
_cell.angle_alpha   90.00
_cell.angle_beta   90.00
_cell.angle_gamma   90.00
#
_symmetry.space_group_name_H-M   'P 1'
#
loop_
_entity.id
_entity.type
_entity.pdbx_description
1 polymer ?
#
loop_
_entity_poly.entity_id
_entity_poly.type
_entity_poly.pdbx_seq_one_letter_code
_entity_poly.pdbx_strand_id
1 'polypeptide(L)'
;MNNTTRLVLAATVCVALGACTKKVKEVPPADQGPATTPGATTGGIPDSTPGRYSPSDLETDSCLRQRVIYFDFDQDTLRPEFQAAIACHAKYLRDRPAARMNMEGNADERGTREYNLGLGERRGNAVSAAVQGSGGAASQISVISYGEERPTCADSSEECWSKNRRVEIVYTVK
;
A
#
# COMPACT_ATOMS: atom_id res chain seq x y z
N MET A 1 20.84 6.93 55.11
CA MET A 1 20.40 5.92 56.11
C MET A 1 19.46 4.99 55.36
N ASN A 2 19.91 3.95 55.20
CA ASN A 2 19.95 2.48 55.24
C ASN A 2 19.43 1.90 53.91
N ASN A 3 20.25 1.36 53.05
CA ASN A 3 20.93 0.05 53.09
C ASN A 3 20.03 -1.09 53.59
N THR A 4 19.62 -1.97 52.68
CA THR A 4 19.72 -3.43 52.93
C THR A 4 19.61 -4.22 51.60
N THR A 5 20.72 -4.67 51.19
CA THR A 5 21.11 -5.90 50.55
C THR A 5 20.18 -7.09 50.79
N ARG A 6 19.77 -7.81 49.72
CA ARG A 6 19.59 -9.28 49.76
C ARG A 6 19.91 -9.92 48.42
N LEU A 7 20.92 -10.65 48.51
CA LEU A 7 21.63 -11.60 47.69
C LEU A 7 20.85 -12.93 47.54
N VAL A 8 21.17 -13.68 46.46
CA VAL A 8 21.13 -15.14 46.25
C VAL A 8 19.80 -15.79 45.91
N LEU A 9 19.63 -16.37 44.72
CA LEU A 9 19.97 -17.80 44.50
C LEU A 9 19.96 -18.11 42.98
N ALA A 10 21.07 -18.67 42.53
CA ALA A 10 21.20 -19.34 41.23
C ALA A 10 20.48 -20.69 41.26
N ALA A 11 19.75 -21.01 40.24
CA ALA A 11 19.29 -22.37 39.95
C ALA A 11 19.56 -22.68 38.48
N THR A 12 20.63 -23.40 38.27
CA THR A 12 21.07 -24.05 37.02
C THR A 12 20.13 -25.22 36.74
N VAL A 13 19.42 -25.18 35.61
CA VAL A 13 18.72 -26.37 35.06
C VAL A 13 19.28 -26.62 33.68
N CYS A 14 20.15 -27.64 33.59
CA CYS A 14 20.53 -28.29 32.33
C CYS A 14 19.38 -29.14 31.85
N VAL A 15 18.87 -28.88 30.66
CA VAL A 15 17.97 -29.81 29.95
C VAL A 15 18.61 -30.21 28.62
N ALA A 16 18.70 -31.51 28.46
CA ALA A 16 19.39 -32.25 27.43
C ALA A 16 18.84 -32.00 26.00
N LEU A 17 19.78 -31.88 25.08
CA LEU A 17 19.59 -31.87 23.64
C LEU A 17 19.16 -33.29 23.16
N GLY A 18 17.90 -33.41 22.75
CA GLY A 18 17.42 -34.55 21.98
C GLY A 18 17.53 -34.27 20.47
N ALA A 19 18.60 -34.73 19.85
CA ALA A 19 18.76 -34.69 18.39
C ALA A 19 17.89 -35.75 17.70
N CYS A 20 16.80 -35.35 17.05
CA CYS A 20 16.08 -36.20 16.11
C CYS A 20 16.62 -35.98 14.70
N THR A 21 17.53 -36.84 14.26
CA THR A 21 17.94 -36.94 12.87
C THR A 21 16.87 -37.65 12.04
N LYS A 22 16.12 -36.93 11.19
CA LYS A 22 15.29 -37.55 10.15
C LYS A 22 16.19 -37.94 8.97
N LYS A 23 16.23 -39.23 8.67
CA LYS A 23 16.85 -39.79 7.46
C LYS A 23 16.24 -39.18 6.20
N VAL A 24 17.09 -38.51 5.42
CA VAL A 24 16.77 -38.11 4.05
C VAL A 24 16.79 -39.38 3.17
N LYS A 25 15.69 -39.62 2.47
CA LYS A 25 15.57 -40.68 1.50
C LYS A 25 16.16 -40.19 0.18
N GLU A 26 17.27 -40.84 -0.24
CA GLU A 26 17.95 -40.57 -1.49
C GLU A 26 17.04 -40.93 -2.68
N VAL A 27 16.81 -39.98 -3.61
CA VAL A 27 16.09 -40.21 -4.87
C VAL A 27 17.14 -40.46 -5.97
N PRO A 28 17.03 -41.51 -6.79
CA PRO A 28 18.00 -41.77 -7.86
C PRO A 28 17.94 -40.71 -8.97
N PRO A 29 19.04 -40.43 -9.68
CA PRO A 29 19.07 -39.43 -10.73
C PRO A 29 18.29 -39.91 -11.96
N ALA A 30 17.31 -39.11 -12.41
CA ALA A 30 16.60 -39.31 -13.67
C ALA A 30 17.46 -38.83 -14.84
N ASP A 31 17.49 -39.67 -15.85
CA ASP A 31 18.14 -39.58 -17.15
C ASP A 31 17.87 -38.23 -17.88
N GLN A 32 18.94 -37.57 -18.37
CA GLN A 32 18.88 -36.33 -19.14
C GLN A 32 18.74 -36.66 -20.63
N GLY A 33 17.52 -36.54 -21.13
CA GLY A 33 17.29 -36.44 -22.58
C GLY A 33 17.54 -35.03 -23.11
N PRO A 34 17.94 -34.83 -24.38
CA PRO A 34 18.37 -33.54 -24.90
C PRO A 34 17.23 -32.56 -25.02
N ALA A 35 17.40 -31.38 -24.36
CA ALA A 35 16.47 -30.26 -24.43
C ALA A 35 16.55 -29.55 -25.78
N THR A 36 15.54 -29.71 -26.61
CA THR A 36 15.24 -28.82 -27.73
C THR A 36 14.57 -27.58 -27.22
N THR A 37 15.21 -26.43 -27.30
CA THR A 37 14.68 -25.12 -26.98
C THR A 37 13.77 -24.64 -28.11
N PRO A 38 12.45 -24.44 -27.87
CA PRO A 38 11.64 -23.59 -28.74
C PRO A 38 11.73 -22.15 -28.22
N GLY A 39 12.00 -21.20 -29.13
CA GLY A 39 12.10 -19.79 -28.84
C GLY A 39 10.90 -19.24 -28.05
N ALA A 40 11.20 -18.55 -26.96
CA ALA A 40 10.20 -17.85 -26.17
C ALA A 40 9.72 -16.62 -26.93
N THR A 41 8.57 -16.77 -27.59
CA THR A 41 7.75 -15.63 -27.99
C THR A 41 7.08 -15.13 -26.72
N THR A 42 7.53 -14.00 -26.17
CA THR A 42 6.85 -13.27 -25.09
C THR A 42 5.58 -12.62 -25.62
N GLY A 43 4.59 -13.44 -25.94
CA GLY A 43 3.20 -13.03 -26.01
C GLY A 43 2.69 -13.03 -24.57
N GLY A 44 2.43 -11.84 -23.99
CA GLY A 44 1.82 -11.74 -22.66
C GLY A 44 0.52 -12.52 -22.65
N ILE A 45 0.48 -13.61 -21.88
CA ILE A 45 -0.75 -14.35 -21.56
C ILE A 45 -1.65 -13.34 -20.84
N PRO A 46 -2.88 -13.03 -21.32
CA PRO A 46 -3.80 -12.23 -20.53
C PRO A 46 -4.04 -12.97 -19.22
N ASP A 47 -3.67 -12.33 -18.11
CA ASP A 47 -3.91 -12.82 -16.75
C ASP A 47 -5.42 -12.71 -16.44
N SER A 48 -6.19 -13.55 -17.09
CA SER A 48 -7.66 -13.60 -17.02
C SER A 48 -8.10 -14.62 -15.98
N THR A 49 -7.55 -14.58 -14.77
CA THR A 49 -8.10 -15.34 -13.65
C THR A 49 -9.45 -14.73 -13.26
N PRO A 50 -10.58 -15.47 -13.36
CA PRO A 50 -11.89 -14.95 -13.00
C PRO A 50 -11.90 -14.34 -11.60
N GLY A 51 -12.40 -13.10 -11.47
CA GLY A 51 -12.51 -12.41 -10.20
C GLY A 51 -11.25 -11.64 -9.74
N ARG A 52 -10.14 -11.67 -10.49
CA ARG A 52 -8.94 -10.86 -10.24
C ARG A 52 -8.88 -9.65 -11.17
N TYR A 53 -8.47 -8.53 -10.64
CA TYR A 53 -8.20 -7.34 -11.43
C TYR A 53 -6.96 -7.51 -12.33
N SER A 54 -7.07 -6.99 -13.55
CA SER A 54 -5.98 -6.84 -14.53
C SER A 54 -5.53 -5.38 -14.61
N PRO A 55 -4.36 -5.06 -15.20
CA PRO A 55 -3.95 -3.67 -15.41
C PRO A 55 -4.92 -2.83 -16.23
N SER A 56 -5.65 -3.43 -17.18
CA SER A 56 -6.67 -2.74 -17.99
C SER A 56 -7.88 -2.29 -17.16
N ASP A 57 -8.18 -2.96 -16.06
CA ASP A 57 -9.33 -2.61 -15.20
C ASP A 57 -9.15 -1.25 -14.52
N LEU A 58 -7.91 -0.76 -14.38
CA LEU A 58 -7.65 0.60 -13.92
C LEU A 58 -8.31 1.68 -14.79
N GLU A 59 -8.56 1.40 -16.05
CA GLU A 59 -9.16 2.34 -16.99
C GLU A 59 -10.64 2.01 -17.30
N THR A 60 -11.08 0.77 -17.08
CA THR A 60 -12.39 0.28 -17.45
C THR A 60 -13.35 0.10 -16.29
N ASP A 61 -12.86 -0.29 -15.12
CA ASP A 61 -13.68 -0.48 -13.92
C ASP A 61 -14.04 0.87 -13.28
N SER A 62 -15.32 1.11 -13.07
CA SER A 62 -15.84 2.38 -12.54
C SER A 62 -15.32 2.70 -11.14
N CYS A 63 -15.11 1.67 -10.31
CA CYS A 63 -14.61 1.83 -8.95
C CYS A 63 -13.11 2.19 -8.94
N LEU A 64 -12.29 1.53 -9.79
CA LEU A 64 -10.85 1.80 -9.91
C LEU A 64 -10.54 3.12 -10.64
N ARG A 65 -11.49 3.66 -11.39
CA ARG A 65 -11.38 5.00 -12.00
C ARG A 65 -11.58 6.13 -11.00
N GLN A 66 -12.20 5.86 -9.86
CA GLN A 66 -12.36 6.85 -8.79
C GLN A 66 -11.05 6.98 -8.00
N ARG A 67 -10.11 7.74 -8.55
CA ARG A 67 -8.75 7.92 -8.01
C ARG A 67 -8.57 9.21 -7.23
N VAL A 68 -9.61 10.01 -7.07
CA VAL A 68 -9.54 11.29 -6.34
C VAL A 68 -10.45 11.21 -5.13
N ILE A 69 -9.85 11.44 -3.96
CA ILE A 69 -10.51 11.44 -2.65
C ILE A 69 -10.52 12.86 -2.12
N TYR A 70 -11.70 13.43 -1.91
CA TYR A 70 -11.86 14.82 -1.45
C TYR A 70 -12.04 14.91 0.05
N PHE A 71 -11.63 16.06 0.61
CA PHE A 71 -11.67 16.36 2.02
C PHE A 71 -12.39 17.69 2.32
N ASP A 72 -12.94 17.78 3.52
CA ASP A 72 -13.51 19.02 4.02
C ASP A 72 -12.40 20.01 4.41
N PHE A 73 -12.79 21.28 4.60
CA PHE A 73 -11.86 22.33 4.98
C PHE A 73 -11.16 21.96 6.31
N ASP A 74 -9.84 22.05 6.30
CA ASP A 74 -8.98 21.79 7.46
C ASP A 74 -9.16 20.37 8.07
N GLN A 75 -9.68 19.40 7.29
CA GLN A 75 -9.87 18.03 7.73
C GLN A 75 -8.97 17.06 6.97
N ASP A 76 -8.56 16.00 7.67
CA ASP A 76 -7.89 14.80 7.12
C ASP A 76 -8.73 13.53 7.35
N THR A 77 -9.95 13.68 7.84
CA THR A 77 -10.89 12.58 8.04
C THR A 77 -11.46 12.13 6.70
N LEU A 78 -11.37 10.83 6.44
CA LEU A 78 -11.90 10.22 5.23
C LEU A 78 -13.43 10.20 5.25
N ARG A 79 -14.05 10.73 4.20
CA ARG A 79 -15.51 10.75 4.06
C ARG A 79 -16.04 9.36 3.66
N PRO A 80 -17.19 8.95 4.21
CA PRO A 80 -17.72 7.58 4.01
C PRO A 80 -17.97 7.18 2.55
N GLU A 81 -18.31 8.13 1.68
CA GLU A 81 -18.59 7.87 0.27
C GLU A 81 -17.38 7.31 -0.51
N PHE A 82 -16.15 7.51 -0.02
CA PHE A 82 -14.95 6.98 -0.66
C PHE A 82 -14.56 5.56 -0.23
N GLN A 83 -15.25 4.99 0.76
CA GLN A 83 -14.94 3.65 1.29
C GLN A 83 -14.99 2.57 0.21
N ALA A 84 -15.97 2.62 -0.69
CA ALA A 84 -16.11 1.65 -1.77
C ALA A 84 -14.91 1.72 -2.74
N ALA A 85 -14.52 2.92 -3.17
CA ALA A 85 -13.36 3.11 -4.04
C ALA A 85 -12.06 2.58 -3.38
N ILE A 86 -11.86 2.89 -2.11
CA ILE A 86 -10.72 2.41 -1.33
C ILE A 86 -10.68 0.88 -1.28
N ALA A 87 -11.81 0.22 -1.05
CA ALA A 87 -11.90 -1.24 -1.04
C ALA A 87 -11.52 -1.85 -2.40
N CYS A 88 -11.92 -1.22 -3.52
CA CYS A 88 -11.53 -1.63 -4.87
C CYS A 88 -10.02 -1.50 -5.09
N HIS A 89 -9.43 -0.37 -4.73
CA HIS A 89 -7.97 -0.17 -4.83
C HIS A 89 -7.18 -1.15 -3.95
N ALA A 90 -7.66 -1.44 -2.73
CA ALA A 90 -7.07 -2.46 -1.87
C ALA A 90 -7.16 -3.85 -2.50
N LYS A 91 -8.30 -4.21 -3.11
CA LYS A 91 -8.44 -5.47 -3.85
C LYS A 91 -7.48 -5.52 -5.04
N TYR A 92 -7.34 -4.43 -5.80
CA TYR A 92 -6.38 -4.36 -6.91
C TYR A 92 -4.96 -4.66 -6.44
N LEU A 93 -4.51 -4.07 -5.33
CA LEU A 93 -3.18 -4.34 -4.78
C LEU A 93 -3.00 -5.81 -4.35
N ARG A 94 -4.02 -6.42 -3.75
CA ARG A 94 -3.97 -7.86 -3.41
C ARG A 94 -3.88 -8.74 -4.65
N ASP A 95 -4.62 -8.40 -5.69
CA ASP A 95 -4.62 -9.15 -6.95
C ASP A 95 -3.32 -8.96 -7.73
N ARG A 96 -2.63 -7.84 -7.53
CA ARG A 96 -1.41 -7.41 -8.26
C ARG A 96 -0.26 -7.08 -7.28
N PRO A 97 0.45 -8.08 -6.74
CA PRO A 97 1.50 -7.84 -5.72
C PRO A 97 2.68 -6.99 -6.20
N ALA A 98 2.91 -6.93 -7.53
CA ALA A 98 3.92 -6.06 -8.12
C ALA A 98 3.48 -4.60 -8.25
N ALA A 99 2.16 -4.32 -8.23
CA ALA A 99 1.64 -2.96 -8.38
C ALA A 99 2.13 -2.05 -7.25
N ARG A 100 2.30 -0.78 -7.58
CA ARG A 100 2.69 0.29 -6.63
C ARG A 100 1.84 1.51 -6.89
N MET A 101 1.52 2.23 -5.82
CA MET A 101 0.77 3.49 -5.91
C MET A 101 1.31 4.54 -4.96
N ASN A 102 1.16 5.81 -5.36
CA ASN A 102 1.38 6.97 -4.51
C ASN A 102 0.04 7.55 -4.07
N MET A 103 -0.05 7.96 -2.82
CA MET A 103 -1.10 8.81 -2.29
C MET A 103 -0.58 10.24 -2.33
N GLU A 104 -0.99 11.01 -3.33
CA GLU A 104 -0.53 12.39 -3.53
C GLU A 104 -1.48 13.36 -2.82
N GLY A 105 -1.06 13.84 -1.64
CA GLY A 105 -1.87 14.69 -0.78
C GLY A 105 -1.75 16.16 -1.11
N ASN A 106 -2.90 16.84 -1.20
CA ASN A 106 -3.00 18.24 -1.56
C ASN A 106 -3.90 19.01 -0.58
N ALA A 107 -3.69 20.31 -0.49
CA ALA A 107 -4.47 21.29 0.28
C ALA A 107 -4.92 22.44 -0.61
N ASP A 108 -5.87 23.23 -0.13
CA ASP A 108 -6.15 24.54 -0.73
C ASP A 108 -5.13 25.59 -0.25
N GLU A 109 -5.14 26.77 -0.85
CA GLU A 109 -4.17 27.85 -0.63
C GLU A 109 -4.26 28.54 0.75
N ARG A 110 -5.27 28.23 1.56
CA ARG A 110 -5.48 28.87 2.86
C ARG A 110 -4.58 28.28 3.93
N GLY A 111 -3.78 29.12 4.57
CA GLY A 111 -2.83 28.71 5.60
C GLY A 111 -1.40 29.04 5.21
N THR A 112 -0.42 28.48 5.93
CA THR A 112 0.98 28.57 5.53
C THR A 112 1.39 27.36 4.70
N ARG A 113 2.39 27.52 3.86
CA ARG A 113 2.94 26.46 3.02
C ARG A 113 3.33 25.23 3.85
N GLU A 114 3.99 25.43 4.98
CA GLU A 114 4.42 24.35 5.87
C GLU A 114 3.22 23.63 6.48
N TYR A 115 2.18 24.37 6.89
CA TYR A 115 0.94 23.79 7.41
C TYR A 115 0.26 22.95 6.35
N ASN A 116 0.11 23.48 5.13
CA ASN A 116 -0.57 22.80 4.03
C ASN A 116 0.22 21.56 3.56
N LEU A 117 1.55 21.59 3.61
CA LEU A 117 2.37 20.41 3.35
C LEU A 117 2.09 19.31 4.39
N GLY A 118 2.04 19.66 5.68
CA GLY A 118 1.67 18.72 6.73
C GLY A 118 0.23 18.22 6.63
N LEU A 119 -0.74 19.07 6.22
CA LEU A 119 -2.12 18.68 6.02
C LEU A 119 -2.27 17.70 4.85
N GLY A 120 -1.58 17.95 3.73
CA GLY A 120 -1.54 17.03 2.59
C GLY A 120 -0.95 15.67 2.96
N GLU A 121 0.10 15.65 3.77
CA GLU A 121 0.69 14.40 4.28
C GLU A 121 -0.30 13.63 5.17
N ARG A 122 -0.97 14.28 6.12
CA ARG A 122 -1.99 13.63 6.97
C ARG A 122 -3.12 13.03 6.14
N ARG A 123 -3.62 13.76 5.13
CA ARG A 123 -4.64 13.26 4.19
C ARG A 123 -4.17 12.02 3.42
N GLY A 124 -2.95 12.07 2.87
CA GLY A 124 -2.33 10.93 2.20
C GLY A 124 -2.22 9.71 3.11
N ASN A 125 -1.79 9.92 4.36
CA ASN A 125 -1.69 8.87 5.37
C ASN A 125 -3.06 8.29 5.75
N ALA A 126 -4.11 9.11 5.83
CA ALA A 126 -5.48 8.65 6.11
C ALA A 126 -5.99 7.71 5.00
N VAL A 127 -5.79 8.07 3.72
CA VAL A 127 -6.15 7.20 2.59
C VAL A 127 -5.30 5.93 2.58
N SER A 128 -3.99 6.04 2.79
CA SER A 128 -3.07 4.89 2.88
C SER A 128 -3.50 3.91 3.98
N ALA A 129 -3.82 4.41 5.17
CA ALA A 129 -4.29 3.60 6.28
C ALA A 129 -5.62 2.89 5.96
N ALA A 130 -6.55 3.57 5.28
CA ALA A 130 -7.82 2.98 4.87
C ALA A 130 -7.65 1.87 3.82
N VAL A 131 -6.75 2.06 2.84
CA VAL A 131 -6.40 1.01 1.86
C VAL A 131 -5.75 -0.19 2.55
N GLN A 132 -4.84 0.04 3.50
CA GLN A 132 -4.21 -1.03 4.28
C GLN A 132 -5.25 -1.76 5.15
N GLY A 133 -6.14 -1.04 5.84
CA GLY A 133 -7.25 -1.61 6.61
C GLY A 133 -8.21 -2.44 5.76
N SER A 134 -8.31 -2.15 4.45
CA SER A 134 -9.07 -2.93 3.46
C SER A 134 -8.26 -4.07 2.83
N GLY A 135 -7.03 -4.32 3.32
CA GLY A 135 -6.17 -5.44 2.93
C GLY A 135 -5.14 -5.14 1.84
N GLY A 136 -4.88 -3.88 1.50
CA GLY A 136 -3.73 -3.49 0.68
C GLY A 136 -2.42 -3.62 1.47
N ALA A 137 -1.32 -4.00 0.82
CA ALA A 137 -0.03 -4.11 1.50
C ALA A 137 0.68 -2.76 1.62
N ALA A 138 1.17 -2.43 2.82
CA ALA A 138 1.90 -1.18 3.07
C ALA A 138 3.11 -0.98 2.13
N SER A 139 3.79 -2.08 1.77
CA SER A 139 4.95 -2.06 0.86
C SER A 139 4.61 -1.65 -0.58
N GLN A 140 3.32 -1.58 -0.92
CA GLN A 140 2.84 -1.18 -2.26
C GLN A 140 2.43 0.30 -2.30
N ILE A 141 2.43 1.00 -1.15
CA ILE A 141 1.87 2.34 -1.00
C ILE A 141 2.96 3.29 -0.54
N SER A 142 3.07 4.45 -1.20
CA SER A 142 3.88 5.58 -0.77
C SER A 142 2.98 6.81 -0.59
N VAL A 143 3.35 7.70 0.32
CA VAL A 143 2.65 8.97 0.53
C VAL A 143 3.57 10.10 0.13
N ILE A 144 3.05 11.05 -0.64
CA ILE A 144 3.75 12.27 -1.06
C ILE A 144 2.80 13.43 -0.81
N SER A 145 3.27 14.47 -0.14
CA SER A 145 2.50 15.70 0.01
C SER A 145 3.04 16.78 -0.91
N TYR A 146 2.13 17.46 -1.58
CA TYR A 146 2.40 18.67 -2.34
C TYR A 146 1.84 19.93 -1.65
N GLY A 147 1.09 19.75 -0.55
CA GLY A 147 0.44 20.86 0.11
C GLY A 147 -0.43 21.65 -0.88
N GLU A 148 -0.21 22.96 -0.99
CA GLU A 148 -0.90 23.86 -1.92
C GLU A 148 -0.20 24.02 -3.30
N GLU A 149 0.93 23.34 -3.52
CA GLU A 149 1.81 23.61 -4.68
C GLU A 149 1.30 23.01 -5.99
N ARG A 150 0.29 22.12 -5.94
CA ARG A 150 -0.31 21.50 -7.15
C ARG A 150 -1.82 21.74 -7.22
N PRO A 151 -2.27 22.99 -7.37
CA PRO A 151 -3.69 23.27 -7.51
C PRO A 151 -4.22 22.75 -8.83
N THR A 152 -5.42 22.16 -8.81
CA THR A 152 -6.19 21.82 -10.02
C THR A 152 -7.09 22.98 -10.46
N CYS A 153 -7.27 23.94 -9.57
CA CYS A 153 -8.10 25.11 -9.75
C CYS A 153 -7.44 26.29 -9.04
N ALA A 154 -7.30 27.44 -9.72
CA ALA A 154 -6.50 28.57 -9.28
C ALA A 154 -7.32 29.75 -8.73
N ASP A 155 -8.66 29.71 -8.80
CA ASP A 155 -9.50 30.78 -8.29
C ASP A 155 -9.62 30.72 -6.76
N SER A 156 -9.58 31.87 -6.10
CA SER A 156 -9.79 31.99 -4.65
C SER A 156 -11.30 31.92 -4.32
N SER A 157 -11.89 30.75 -4.49
CA SER A 157 -13.29 30.48 -4.22
C SER A 157 -13.49 29.08 -3.59
N GLU A 158 -14.57 28.87 -2.84
CA GLU A 158 -14.86 27.56 -2.25
C GLU A 158 -15.05 26.49 -3.30
N GLU A 159 -15.59 26.82 -4.47
CA GLU A 159 -15.72 25.88 -5.57
C GLU A 159 -14.34 25.36 -6.02
N CYS A 160 -13.34 26.22 -6.05
CA CYS A 160 -11.98 25.89 -6.43
C CYS A 160 -11.23 25.20 -5.29
N TRP A 161 -11.32 25.74 -4.08
CA TRP A 161 -10.68 25.16 -2.90
C TRP A 161 -11.12 23.74 -2.60
N SER A 162 -12.41 23.43 -2.77
CA SER A 162 -12.92 22.08 -2.59
C SER A 162 -12.31 21.06 -3.56
N LYS A 163 -11.94 21.46 -4.77
CA LYS A 163 -11.24 20.63 -5.76
C LYS A 163 -9.77 20.43 -5.41
N ASN A 164 -9.16 21.43 -4.74
CA ASN A 164 -7.76 21.36 -4.32
C ASN A 164 -7.55 20.50 -3.06
N ARG A 165 -8.54 20.43 -2.16
CA ARG A 165 -8.49 19.57 -0.96
C ARG A 165 -8.69 18.11 -1.33
N ARG A 166 -7.64 17.46 -1.80
CA ARG A 166 -7.75 16.10 -2.33
C ARG A 166 -6.52 15.23 -2.06
N VAL A 167 -6.70 13.95 -2.18
CA VAL A 167 -5.63 12.97 -2.38
C VAL A 167 -5.86 12.29 -3.72
N GLU A 168 -4.83 12.23 -4.55
CA GLU A 168 -4.84 11.49 -5.80
C GLU A 168 -4.16 10.13 -5.61
N ILE A 169 -4.80 9.06 -6.09
CA ILE A 169 -4.26 7.71 -6.13
C ILE A 169 -3.57 7.50 -7.48
N VAL A 170 -2.24 7.53 -7.48
CA VAL A 170 -1.43 7.45 -8.70
C VAL A 170 -0.69 6.11 -8.75
N TYR A 171 -1.02 5.26 -9.72
CA TYR A 171 -0.30 4.01 -9.92
C TYR A 171 1.03 4.26 -10.62
N THR A 172 2.12 3.89 -9.97
CA THR A 172 3.48 3.99 -10.51
C THR A 172 3.95 2.69 -11.16
N VAL A 173 3.40 1.55 -10.72
CA VAL A 173 3.53 0.23 -11.34
C VAL A 173 2.13 -0.40 -11.36
N LYS A 174 1.72 -0.91 -12.53
CA LYS A 174 0.36 -1.46 -12.76
C LYS A 174 0.35 -2.98 -12.79
#